data_cc31621f51d092953899077a0fd2798f
#
_entry.id   cc31621f51d092953899077a0fd2798f
#
_cell.length_a   1.000
_cell.length_b   1.000
_cell.length_c   1.000
_cell.angle_alpha   90.00
_cell.angle_beta   90.00
_cell.angle_gamma   90.00
#
_symmetry.space_group_name_H-M   'P 1'
#
loop_
_entity.id
_entity.type
_entity.pdbx_description
1 polymer ?
#
loop_
_entity_poly.entity_id
_entity_poly.type
_entity_poly.pdbx_seq_one_letter_code
_entity_poly.pdbx_strand_id
1 'polypeptide(L)'
;VVAEQTATLPPIYINKYSATIPLPLPKVLSNTVMAVGAEAAGAQVENMEGAAVFALCNKFGVPCGQIRAISNYVDDAREQWDIPTALEALTKVINDLF
;
A
#
# COMPACT_ATOMS: atom_id res chain seq x y z
N VAL A 1 1.89 -9.75 4.55
CA VAL A 1 1.99 -8.34 4.94
C VAL A 1 3.26 -7.76 4.33
N VAL A 2 3.15 -6.61 3.73
CA VAL A 2 4.25 -5.96 3.01
C VAL A 2 4.36 -4.49 3.40
N ALA A 3 5.56 -3.91 3.21
CA ALA A 3 5.78 -2.48 3.34
C ALA A 3 5.82 -1.82 1.96
N GLU A 4 5.09 -0.74 1.78
CA GLU A 4 5.10 0.01 0.53
C GLU A 4 6.38 0.83 0.42
N GLN A 5 7.21 0.54 -0.58
CA GLN A 5 8.45 1.26 -0.83
C GLN A 5 8.19 2.58 -1.55
N THR A 6 7.34 2.54 -2.55
CA THR A 6 6.91 3.73 -3.29
C THR A 6 5.43 3.64 -3.61
N ALA A 7 4.81 4.79 -3.77
CA ALA A 7 3.42 4.88 -4.20
C ALA A 7 3.31 5.90 -5.34
N THR A 8 2.42 5.63 -6.27
CA THR A 8 2.10 6.54 -7.38
C THR A 8 0.71 7.11 -7.21
N LEU A 9 0.47 8.28 -7.76
CA LEU A 9 -0.81 8.98 -7.66
C LEU A 9 -1.44 9.13 -9.04
N PRO A 10 -2.71 8.71 -9.22
CA PRO A 10 -3.43 8.98 -10.46
C PRO A 10 -3.68 10.49 -10.65
N PRO A 11 -4.05 10.93 -11.85
CA PRO A 11 -4.37 10.09 -13.02
C PRO A 11 -3.17 9.69 -13.87
N ILE A 12 -2.00 10.28 -13.65
CA ILE A 12 -0.89 10.17 -14.60
C ILE A 12 0.15 9.13 -14.14
N TYR A 13 0.12 8.73 -12.88
CA TYR A 13 1.08 7.77 -12.27
C TYR A 13 2.56 8.17 -12.41
N ILE A 14 2.83 9.46 -12.66
CA ILE A 14 4.21 9.97 -12.76
C ILE A 14 4.69 10.54 -11.43
N ASN A 15 3.79 10.88 -10.52
CA ASN A 15 4.16 11.34 -9.19
C ASN A 15 4.46 10.12 -8.31
N LYS A 16 5.69 10.04 -7.84
CA LYS A 16 6.13 8.95 -6.98
C LYS A 16 6.51 9.48 -5.61
N TYR A 17 6.09 8.79 -4.58
CA TYR A 17 6.42 9.11 -3.20
C TYR A 17 7.09 7.90 -2.56
N SER A 18 8.15 8.11 -1.82
CA SER A 18 8.93 7.04 -1.21
C SER A 18 8.76 7.00 0.29
N ALA A 19 8.75 5.79 0.84
CA ALA A 19 8.80 5.59 2.28
C ALA A 19 10.11 6.11 2.84
N THR A 20 10.05 6.72 4.03
CA THR A 20 11.23 7.24 4.72
C THR A 20 11.55 6.44 5.98
N ILE A 21 10.68 5.52 6.38
CA ILE A 21 10.90 4.63 7.52
C ILE A 21 11.18 3.23 6.98
N PRO A 22 12.36 2.64 7.24
CA PRO A 22 12.61 1.25 6.90
C PRO A 22 11.83 0.32 7.83
N LEU A 23 11.20 -0.71 7.25
CA LEU A 23 10.42 -1.70 7.99
C LEU A 23 10.95 -3.10 7.63
N PRO A 24 11.02 -4.03 8.61
CA PRO A 24 11.55 -5.39 8.38
C PRO A 24 10.50 -6.30 7.73
N LEU A 25 9.98 -5.88 6.58
CA LEU A 25 8.95 -6.58 5.81
C LEU A 25 9.34 -6.59 4.34
N PRO A 26 8.82 -7.53 3.54
CA PRO A 26 9.02 -7.49 2.10
C PRO A 26 8.53 -6.15 1.53
N LYS A 27 9.36 -5.55 0.69
CA LYS A 27 9.09 -4.22 0.11
C LYS A 27 8.44 -4.37 -1.26
N VAL A 28 7.42 -3.57 -1.52
CA VAL A 28 6.69 -3.59 -2.77
C VAL A 28 6.49 -2.19 -3.32
N LEU A 29 6.28 -2.10 -4.62
CA LEU A 29 5.79 -0.90 -5.27
C LEU A 29 4.27 -0.95 -5.30
N SER A 30 3.63 0.18 -5.07
CA SER A 30 2.17 0.25 -5.07
C SER A 30 1.64 1.32 -6.01
N ASN A 31 0.44 1.10 -6.52
CA ASN A 31 -0.33 2.13 -7.22
C ASN A 31 -1.49 2.57 -6.34
N THR A 32 -1.65 3.86 -6.17
CA THR A 32 -2.88 4.42 -5.61
C THR A 32 -3.84 4.66 -6.77
N VAL A 33 -4.99 4.01 -6.73
CA VAL A 33 -5.95 3.99 -7.83
C VAL A 33 -7.31 4.53 -7.39
N MET A 34 -8.11 4.97 -8.36
CA MET A 34 -9.47 5.47 -8.10
C MET A 34 -10.51 4.36 -8.20
N ALA A 35 -10.17 3.25 -8.86
CA ALA A 35 -11.03 2.08 -8.96
C ALA A 35 -10.17 0.83 -8.97
N VAL A 36 -10.66 -0.24 -8.33
CA VAL A 36 -9.95 -1.51 -8.24
C VAL A 36 -9.73 -2.08 -9.63
N GLY A 37 -8.49 -2.52 -9.90
CA GLY A 37 -8.13 -3.12 -11.18
C GLY A 37 -8.04 -2.15 -12.35
N ALA A 38 -8.00 -0.84 -12.07
CA ALA A 38 -8.02 0.16 -13.13
C ALA A 38 -6.79 0.14 -14.01
N GLU A 39 -5.62 -0.13 -13.46
CA GLU A 39 -4.36 -0.15 -14.22
C GLU A 39 -3.25 -0.83 -13.44
N ALA A 40 -2.42 -1.57 -14.14
CA ALA A 40 -1.28 -2.29 -13.54
C ALA A 40 0.04 -1.64 -13.96
N ALA A 41 0.32 -0.43 -13.51
CA ALA A 41 1.49 0.35 -13.92
C ALA A 41 2.81 -0.18 -13.31
N GLY A 42 3.09 -1.47 -13.41
CA GLY A 42 4.34 -2.08 -12.94
C GLY A 42 4.46 -2.27 -11.44
N ALA A 43 3.41 -2.03 -10.69
CA ALA A 43 3.39 -2.22 -9.25
C ALA A 43 2.91 -3.61 -8.86
N GLN A 44 3.32 -4.09 -7.69
CA GLN A 44 2.89 -5.38 -7.15
C GLN A 44 1.59 -5.30 -6.38
N VAL A 45 1.25 -4.15 -5.80
CA VAL A 45 0.04 -3.95 -5.03
C VAL A 45 -0.67 -2.67 -5.46
N GLU A 46 -1.97 -2.58 -5.15
CA GLU A 46 -2.71 -1.34 -5.32
C GLU A 46 -3.54 -1.02 -4.07
N ASN A 47 -3.85 0.25 -3.91
CA ASN A 47 -4.68 0.77 -2.84
C ASN A 47 -5.39 2.05 -3.34
N MET A 48 -6.15 2.70 -2.49
CA MET A 48 -6.92 3.88 -2.90
C MET A 48 -6.50 5.18 -2.18
N GLU A 49 -5.65 5.13 -1.17
CA GLU A 49 -5.29 6.30 -0.35
C GLU A 49 -3.79 6.48 -0.08
N GLY A 50 -2.96 5.49 -0.34
CA GLY A 50 -1.59 5.46 0.15
C GLY A 50 -0.71 6.61 -0.33
N ALA A 51 -0.82 6.99 -1.60
CA ALA A 51 0.00 8.07 -2.14
C ALA A 51 -0.32 9.43 -1.49
N ALA A 52 -1.57 9.67 -1.13
CA ALA A 52 -1.97 10.91 -0.46
C ALA A 52 -1.31 11.03 0.92
N VAL A 53 -1.21 9.93 1.66
CA VAL A 53 -0.53 9.91 2.96
C VAL A 53 0.95 10.20 2.80
N PHE A 54 1.64 9.56 1.86
CA PHE A 54 3.04 9.84 1.58
C PHE A 54 3.26 11.30 1.16
N ALA A 55 2.40 11.84 0.30
CA ALA A 55 2.49 13.21 -0.17
C ALA A 55 2.38 14.22 0.99
N LEU A 56 1.42 14.02 1.90
CA LEU A 56 1.26 14.87 3.07
C LEU A 56 2.47 14.79 3.99
N CYS A 57 2.97 13.60 4.27
CA CYS A 57 4.13 13.43 5.13
C CYS A 57 5.37 14.09 4.52
N ASN A 58 5.58 13.96 3.23
CA ASN A 58 6.68 14.63 2.54
C ASN A 58 6.56 16.16 2.62
N LYS A 59 5.35 16.68 2.44
CA LYS A 59 5.11 18.13 2.51
C LYS A 59 5.47 18.72 3.87
N PHE A 60 5.16 18.01 4.94
CA PHE A 60 5.40 18.47 6.30
C PHE A 60 6.70 17.94 6.92
N GLY A 61 7.53 17.24 6.16
CA GLY A 61 8.79 16.70 6.66
C GLY A 61 8.63 15.61 7.71
N VAL A 62 7.52 14.89 7.72
CA VAL A 62 7.23 13.82 8.67
C VAL A 62 7.70 12.48 8.10
N PRO A 63 8.53 11.71 8.83
CA PRO A 63 8.88 10.35 8.40
C PRO A 63 7.64 9.48 8.23
N CYS A 64 7.61 8.66 7.18
CA CYS A 64 6.43 7.88 6.83
C CYS A 64 6.80 6.51 6.28
N GLY A 65 6.08 5.50 6.71
CA GLY A 65 6.07 4.17 6.13
C GLY A 65 4.64 3.66 6.11
N GLN A 66 4.33 2.72 5.22
CA GLN A 66 3.00 2.12 5.14
C GLN A 66 3.12 0.61 5.06
N ILE A 67 2.26 -0.07 5.80
CA ILE A 67 2.18 -1.52 5.86
C ILE A 67 0.82 -1.94 5.31
N ARG A 68 0.81 -2.95 4.45
CA ARG A 68 -0.42 -3.48 3.84
C ARG A 68 -0.53 -4.96 4.08
N ALA A 69 -1.69 -5.41 4.47
CA ALA A 69 -2.07 -6.81 4.44
C ALA A 69 -2.92 -7.05 3.20
N ILE A 70 -2.61 -8.12 2.48
CA ILE A 70 -3.26 -8.41 1.21
C ILE A 70 -4.52 -9.25 1.46
N SER A 71 -5.68 -8.76 1.02
CA SER A 71 -6.96 -9.45 1.16
C SER A 71 -7.35 -10.25 -0.07
N ASN A 72 -6.81 -9.93 -1.24
CA ASN A 72 -7.24 -10.49 -2.50
C ASN A 72 -6.28 -10.15 -3.63
N TYR A 73 -6.38 -10.89 -4.73
CA TYR A 73 -5.83 -10.47 -6.02
C TYR A 73 -6.75 -9.44 -6.68
N VAL A 74 -6.19 -8.61 -7.54
CA VAL A 74 -6.93 -7.51 -8.19
C VAL A 74 -8.12 -8.01 -9.01
N ASP A 75 -7.97 -9.17 -9.67
CA ASP A 75 -9.00 -9.77 -10.52
C ASP A 75 -9.95 -10.72 -9.77
N ASP A 76 -9.80 -10.87 -8.44
CA ASP A 76 -10.71 -11.68 -7.65
C ASP A 76 -12.10 -11.02 -7.57
N ALA A 77 -13.15 -11.84 -7.61
CA ALA A 77 -14.49 -11.38 -7.29
C ALA A 77 -14.56 -10.93 -5.81
N ARG A 78 -15.42 -9.97 -5.50
CA ARG A 78 -15.54 -9.40 -4.17
C ARG A 78 -15.78 -10.47 -3.09
N GLU A 79 -16.51 -11.52 -3.44
CA GLU A 79 -16.82 -12.64 -2.54
C GLU A 79 -15.60 -13.48 -2.18
N GLN A 80 -14.51 -13.37 -2.97
CA GLN A 80 -13.26 -14.08 -2.72
C GLN A 80 -12.29 -13.30 -1.85
N TRP A 81 -12.59 -12.04 -1.52
CA TRP A 81 -11.76 -11.22 -0.67
C TRP A 81 -11.76 -11.74 0.75
N ASP A 82 -10.58 -11.90 1.32
CA ASP A 82 -10.43 -12.41 2.68
C ASP A 82 -9.96 -11.31 3.62
N ILE A 83 -10.81 -10.35 3.86
CA ILE A 83 -10.52 -9.22 4.76
C ILE A 83 -10.26 -9.67 6.19
N PRO A 84 -11.03 -10.61 6.79
CA PRO A 84 -10.75 -11.05 8.15
C PRO A 84 -9.34 -11.62 8.33
N THR A 85 -8.88 -12.47 7.43
CA THR A 85 -7.52 -13.03 7.50
C THR A 85 -6.45 -11.95 7.30
N ALA A 86 -6.68 -11.01 6.39
CA ALA A 86 -5.76 -9.89 6.17
C ALA A 86 -5.65 -9.01 7.42
N LEU A 87 -6.76 -8.70 8.07
CA LEU A 87 -6.77 -7.91 9.31
C LEU A 87 -6.07 -8.65 10.45
N GLU A 88 -6.26 -9.95 10.58
CA GLU A 88 -5.60 -10.76 11.59
C GLU A 88 -4.08 -10.75 11.37
N ALA A 89 -3.63 -10.95 10.14
CA ALA A 89 -2.21 -10.91 9.78
C ALA A 89 -1.60 -9.54 10.06
N LEU A 90 -2.30 -8.47 9.71
CA LEU A 90 -1.84 -7.11 9.95
C LEU A 90 -1.72 -6.81 11.44
N THR A 91 -2.70 -7.21 12.24
CA THR A 91 -2.69 -7.02 13.69
C THR A 91 -1.51 -7.73 14.33
N LYS A 92 -1.23 -8.96 13.91
CA LYS A 92 -0.09 -9.72 14.40
C LYS A 92 1.23 -9.02 14.11
N VAL A 93 1.42 -8.56 12.89
CA VAL A 93 2.65 -7.88 12.48
C VAL A 93 2.83 -6.57 13.26
N ILE A 94 1.78 -5.79 13.42
CA ILE A 94 1.84 -4.54 14.20
C ILE A 94 2.21 -4.83 15.65
N ASN A 95 1.63 -5.85 16.26
CA ASN A 95 1.96 -6.24 17.62
C ASN A 95 3.41 -6.71 17.76
N ASP A 96 3.95 -7.39 16.75
CA ASP A 96 5.33 -7.86 16.76
C ASP A 96 6.34 -6.71 16.55
N LEU A 97 5.98 -5.66 15.80
CA LEU A 97 6.86 -4.54 15.49
C LEU A 97 6.82 -3.43 16.54
N PHE A 98 5.72 -3.27 17.20
CA PHE A 98 5.47 -2.18 18.15
C PHE A 98 4.97 -2.70 19.50
#